data_4839ac647f20357f28b999881b461481
#
_entry.id   4839ac647f20357f28b999881b461481
#
_cell.length_a   1.000
_cell.length_b   1.000
_cell.length_c   1.000
_cell.angle_alpha   90.00
_cell.angle_beta   90.00
_cell.angle_gamma   90.00
#
_symmetry.space_group_name_H-M   'P 1'
#
loop_
_entity.id
_entity.type
_entity.pdbx_description
1 polymer ?
#
loop_
_entity_poly.entity_id
_entity_poly.type
_entity_poly.pdbx_seq_one_letter_code
_entity_poly.pdbx_strand_id
1 'polypeptide(L)'
;MSEKIVQLNEEVIKGQIKELVRGSVEETLNELLEAEAEKLTQAARYERNEARQGYRSGHYDRNHTTTSGDVTLHVPRLKGVSFETAIIERYRRRESSVEEALIEMYLAGVSVRRVEDITEALWGSKVSPSTISELNKKAYVPIEDWRNRPLQGGRYPYVYVDGIYLRRNWGGEFENVAILVAIAVNEDGYREVLGAAEGMKEDKASWVSFFQWLRSRGLDGVKRIVGDKCLGMLEAVGEVFPEAKYQRCTVHFYRNVFSVTPRSKVKLVAKMLKAIHAQESKKAAREKAKAVVEELRSMKLKEAARKVEDGIEETLTYCDFPSEHWTRIRTNNVIERLNREIRRRTRVVGSFPDGNSALMLVCARLRYVAGTQWGNKKYMNMKHLEAALEDASVAG
;
A
#
# COMPACT_ATOMS: atom_id res chain seq x y z
N MET A 1 -43.85 31.93 37.16
CA MET A 1 -42.57 32.42 36.63
C MET A 1 -42.01 31.34 35.71
N SER A 2 -41.99 31.64 34.39
CA SER A 2 -41.54 30.70 33.40
C SER A 2 -40.02 30.71 33.39
N GLU A 3 -39.38 29.59 33.75
CA GLU A 3 -37.95 29.39 33.58
C GLU A 3 -37.63 29.46 32.11
N LYS A 4 -36.87 30.47 31.69
CA LYS A 4 -36.26 30.50 30.35
C LYS A 4 -35.22 29.40 30.28
N ILE A 5 -35.58 28.29 29.68
CA ILE A 5 -34.63 27.27 29.26
C ILE A 5 -33.69 27.93 28.20
N VAL A 6 -32.48 28.25 28.61
CA VAL A 6 -31.45 28.71 27.68
C VAL A 6 -31.07 27.49 26.83
N GLN A 7 -31.57 27.40 25.61
CA GLN A 7 -31.07 26.45 24.62
C GLN A 7 -29.64 26.84 24.28
N LEU A 8 -28.69 26.12 24.83
CA LEU A 8 -27.27 26.21 24.44
C LEU A 8 -27.13 25.76 22.98
N ASN A 9 -26.83 26.72 22.08
CA ASN A 9 -26.53 26.38 20.70
C ASN A 9 -25.10 25.84 20.61
N GLU A 10 -24.97 24.52 20.51
CA GLU A 10 -23.71 23.78 20.52
C GLU A 10 -22.76 24.23 19.41
N GLU A 11 -23.29 24.61 18.23
CA GLU A 11 -22.49 25.12 17.10
C GLU A 11 -21.89 26.51 17.39
N VAL A 12 -22.63 27.39 18.06
CA VAL A 12 -22.14 28.72 18.43
C VAL A 12 -21.02 28.58 19.47
N ILE A 13 -21.19 27.70 20.45
CA ILE A 13 -20.17 27.47 21.48
C ILE A 13 -18.91 26.87 20.86
N LYS A 14 -19.05 25.87 19.99
CA LYS A 14 -17.90 25.28 19.27
C LYS A 14 -17.18 26.34 18.41
N GLY A 15 -17.92 27.21 17.73
CA GLY A 15 -17.35 28.32 16.96
C GLY A 15 -16.56 29.29 17.84
N GLN A 16 -17.12 29.69 18.98
CA GLN A 16 -16.45 30.60 19.93
C GLN A 16 -15.21 29.99 20.54
N ILE A 17 -15.25 28.71 20.93
CA ILE A 17 -14.09 28.00 21.47
C ILE A 17 -12.98 27.91 20.41
N LYS A 18 -13.34 27.58 19.16
CA LYS A 18 -12.37 27.49 18.05
C LYS A 18 -11.67 28.83 17.82
N GLU A 19 -12.43 29.93 17.83
CA GLU A 19 -11.88 31.27 17.64
C GLU A 19 -10.99 31.71 18.82
N LEU A 20 -11.38 31.38 20.04
CA LEU A 20 -10.58 31.64 21.25
C LEU A 20 -9.23 30.90 21.18
N VAL A 21 -9.25 29.60 20.83
CA VAL A 21 -8.04 28.79 20.73
C VAL A 21 -7.14 29.30 19.60
N ARG A 22 -7.71 29.63 18.43
CA ARG A 22 -6.97 30.22 17.30
C ARG A 22 -6.30 31.53 17.70
N GLY A 23 -7.04 32.45 18.33
CA GLY A 23 -6.52 33.73 18.79
C GLY A 23 -5.42 33.57 19.84
N SER A 24 -5.58 32.66 20.80
CA SER A 24 -4.54 32.37 21.80
C SER A 24 -3.26 31.81 21.17
N VAL A 25 -3.37 30.92 20.17
CA VAL A 25 -2.22 30.39 19.44
C VAL A 25 -1.52 31.51 18.65
N GLU A 26 -2.28 32.37 17.96
CA GLU A 26 -1.76 33.51 17.20
C GLU A 26 -0.99 34.48 18.11
N GLU A 27 -1.57 34.86 19.25
CA GLU A 27 -0.95 35.75 20.23
C GLU A 27 0.34 35.14 20.77
N THR A 28 0.29 33.88 21.23
CA THR A 28 1.45 33.19 21.77
C THR A 28 2.60 33.08 20.77
N LEU A 29 2.32 32.73 19.53
CA LEU A 29 3.37 32.66 18.48
C LEU A 29 3.98 34.02 18.20
N ASN A 30 3.18 35.09 18.17
CA ASN A 30 3.67 36.45 17.96
C ASN A 30 4.50 36.95 19.14
N GLU A 31 4.11 36.65 20.37
CA GLU A 31 4.91 36.94 21.58
C GLU A 31 6.27 36.22 21.57
N LEU A 32 6.27 34.95 21.18
CA LEU A 32 7.52 34.18 21.08
C LEU A 32 8.46 34.74 20.00
N LEU A 33 7.93 35.17 18.82
CA LEU A 33 8.72 35.83 17.78
C LEU A 33 9.33 37.14 18.26
N GLU A 34 8.58 37.93 19.03
CA GLU A 34 9.07 39.16 19.65
C GLU A 34 10.16 38.89 20.68
N ALA A 35 9.97 37.90 21.57
CA ALA A 35 10.95 37.52 22.58
C ALA A 35 12.25 36.99 21.93
N GLU A 36 12.16 36.28 20.81
CA GLU A 36 13.33 35.83 20.05
C GLU A 36 14.08 37.01 19.43
N ALA A 37 13.36 37.98 18.87
CA ALA A 37 13.95 39.20 18.34
C ALA A 37 14.66 40.04 19.44
N GLU A 38 14.13 40.06 20.67
CA GLU A 38 14.77 40.70 21.83
C GLU A 38 16.10 40.02 22.18
N LYS A 39 16.09 38.70 22.23
CA LYS A 39 17.33 37.93 22.51
C LYS A 39 18.40 38.18 21.43
N LEU A 40 18.02 38.18 20.16
CA LEU A 40 18.95 38.39 19.03
C LEU A 40 19.50 39.82 18.99
N THR A 41 18.70 40.83 19.31
CA THR A 41 19.12 42.22 19.34
C THR A 41 19.81 42.63 20.66
N GLN A 42 19.74 41.79 21.70
CA GLN A 42 20.18 42.07 23.07
C GLN A 42 19.59 43.37 23.62
N ALA A 43 18.39 43.73 23.23
CA ALA A 43 17.71 44.94 23.69
C ALA A 43 16.19 44.77 23.57
N ALA A 44 15.46 45.21 24.59
CA ALA A 44 14.00 45.30 24.53
C ALA A 44 13.53 46.37 23.55
N ARG A 45 12.24 46.39 23.26
CA ARG A 45 11.63 47.37 22.36
C ARG A 45 11.80 48.77 22.93
N TYR A 46 12.38 49.71 22.15
CA TYR A 46 12.72 51.09 22.53
C TYR A 46 13.83 51.23 23.59
N GLU A 47 14.46 50.16 24.08
CA GLU A 47 15.60 50.25 25.00
C GLU A 47 16.85 50.75 24.29
N ARG A 48 17.59 51.64 24.96
CA ARG A 48 18.93 52.10 24.54
C ARG A 48 19.97 51.40 25.40
N ASN A 49 20.66 50.42 24.83
CA ASN A 49 21.66 49.62 25.51
C ASN A 49 22.92 49.53 24.65
N GLU A 50 24.09 49.69 25.29
CA GLU A 50 25.41 49.63 24.60
C GLU A 50 25.73 48.23 24.07
N ALA A 51 25.11 47.17 24.64
CA ALA A 51 25.28 45.78 24.18
C ALA A 51 24.42 45.46 22.95
N ARG A 52 23.65 46.40 22.44
CA ARG A 52 22.71 46.19 21.32
C ARG A 52 23.41 45.78 20.03
N GLN A 53 23.06 44.60 19.49
CA GLN A 53 23.69 44.06 18.28
C GLN A 53 22.93 44.34 16.99
N GLY A 54 21.67 44.83 17.08
CA GLY A 54 20.85 45.09 15.92
C GLY A 54 19.69 46.02 16.22
N TYR A 55 18.99 46.47 15.15
CA TYR A 55 17.87 47.39 15.24
C TYR A 55 16.62 46.77 14.61
N ARG A 56 15.43 47.02 15.20
CA ARG A 56 14.16 46.64 14.65
C ARG A 56 13.78 47.60 13.51
N SER A 57 13.31 47.09 12.39
CA SER A 57 12.86 47.89 11.23
C SER A 57 11.44 47.57 10.78
N GLY A 58 10.55 47.29 11.74
CA GLY A 58 9.16 46.89 11.51
C GLY A 58 8.93 45.42 11.48
N HIS A 59 7.79 45.02 10.94
CA HIS A 59 7.37 43.61 10.79
C HIS A 59 6.92 43.36 9.37
N TYR A 60 6.77 42.11 9.00
CA TYR A 60 5.98 41.70 7.85
C TYR A 60 5.01 40.60 8.27
N ASP A 61 3.83 40.60 7.66
CA ASP A 61 2.80 39.63 7.96
C ASP A 61 3.01 38.37 7.12
N ARG A 62 2.82 37.20 7.77
CA ARG A 62 2.93 35.90 7.16
C ARG A 62 1.79 35.03 7.65
N ASN A 63 1.00 34.48 6.73
CA ASN A 63 -0.02 33.49 7.08
C ASN A 63 0.64 32.15 7.37
N HIS A 64 0.19 31.51 8.46
CA HIS A 64 0.64 30.21 8.90
C HIS A 64 -0.56 29.35 9.31
N THR A 65 -0.69 28.15 8.70
CA THR A 65 -1.78 27.22 9.01
C THR A 65 -1.37 26.32 10.16
N THR A 66 -2.14 26.34 11.24
CA THR A 66 -1.98 25.48 12.42
C THR A 66 -3.14 24.50 12.52
N THR A 67 -3.06 23.55 13.43
CA THR A 67 -4.19 22.66 13.78
C THR A 67 -5.41 23.40 14.33
N SER A 68 -5.24 24.64 14.80
CA SER A 68 -6.32 25.51 15.27
C SER A 68 -6.91 26.41 14.19
N GLY A 69 -6.33 26.43 12.99
CA GLY A 69 -6.73 27.27 11.86
C GLY A 69 -5.60 28.17 11.36
N ASP A 70 -5.92 29.07 10.42
CA ASP A 70 -4.97 30.03 9.90
C ASP A 70 -4.74 31.16 10.91
N VAL A 71 -3.47 31.47 11.16
CA VAL A 71 -3.00 32.54 12.04
C VAL A 71 -2.10 33.51 11.26
N THR A 72 -2.07 34.77 11.66
CA THR A 72 -1.20 35.79 11.09
C THR A 72 0.01 36.02 11.99
N LEU A 73 1.19 35.73 11.48
CA LEU A 73 2.45 35.93 12.18
C LEU A 73 3.04 37.30 11.80
N HIS A 74 3.30 38.13 12.79
CA HIS A 74 3.97 39.44 12.65
C HIS A 74 5.48 39.23 12.84
N VAL A 75 6.15 38.82 11.76
CA VAL A 75 7.58 38.46 11.81
C VAL A 75 8.45 39.71 11.89
N PRO A 76 9.30 39.89 12.94
CA PRO A 76 10.16 41.05 13.10
C PRO A 76 11.21 41.14 11.97
N ARG A 77 11.40 42.38 11.48
CA ARG A 77 12.52 42.70 10.59
C ARG A 77 13.62 43.36 11.40
N LEU A 78 14.81 42.77 11.33
CA LEU A 78 15.99 43.25 12.03
C LEU A 78 17.00 43.82 11.02
N LYS A 79 17.74 44.84 11.44
CA LYS A 79 18.92 45.40 10.72
C LYS A 79 20.16 45.13 11.56
N GLY A 80 21.24 44.72 10.94
CA GLY A 80 22.50 44.38 11.60
C GLY A 80 22.60 42.93 12.09
N VAL A 81 21.47 42.23 12.24
CA VAL A 81 21.41 40.80 12.63
C VAL A 81 20.42 40.10 11.72
N SER A 82 20.74 38.91 11.27
CA SER A 82 19.81 38.05 10.54
C SER A 82 18.77 37.48 11.50
N PHE A 83 17.47 37.63 11.19
CA PHE A 83 16.39 37.02 11.95
C PHE A 83 16.06 35.65 11.34
N GLU A 84 16.66 34.62 11.91
CA GLU A 84 16.33 33.21 11.63
C GLU A 84 15.68 32.63 12.87
N THR A 85 14.34 32.56 12.85
CA THR A 85 13.58 32.07 14.00
C THR A 85 13.68 30.56 14.15
N ALA A 86 13.89 30.08 15.39
CA ALA A 86 13.82 28.67 15.76
C ALA A 86 12.39 28.18 15.95
N ILE A 87 11.42 29.10 16.09
CA ILE A 87 10.01 28.80 16.37
C ILE A 87 9.31 28.27 15.12
N ILE A 88 9.63 28.85 13.95
CA ILE A 88 9.00 28.48 12.68
C ILE A 88 10.08 28.40 11.62
N GLU A 89 10.23 27.22 11.01
CA GLU A 89 11.16 27.01 9.91
C GLU A 89 10.97 28.03 8.79
N ARG A 90 12.07 28.55 8.28
CA ARG A 90 12.07 29.53 7.19
C ARG A 90 11.31 28.97 5.98
N TYR A 91 10.40 29.78 5.43
CA TYR A 91 9.51 29.45 4.30
C TYR A 91 8.42 28.40 4.60
N ARG A 92 8.28 27.87 5.79
CA ARG A 92 7.22 26.93 6.14
C ARG A 92 5.91 27.65 6.33
N ARG A 93 4.89 27.32 5.55
CA ARG A 93 3.57 27.95 5.59
C ARG A 93 2.56 27.21 6.45
N ARG A 94 2.91 26.00 6.92
CA ARG A 94 2.05 25.12 7.71
C ARG A 94 2.82 24.47 8.83
N GLU A 95 2.12 24.18 9.89
CA GLU A 95 2.62 23.35 10.99
C GLU A 95 2.90 21.92 10.49
N SER A 96 3.91 21.24 11.04
CA SER A 96 4.28 19.87 10.64
C SER A 96 3.13 18.88 10.79
N SER A 97 2.40 18.97 11.88
CA SER A 97 1.22 18.15 12.16
C SER A 97 0.12 18.27 11.10
N VAL A 98 -0.06 19.48 10.53
CA VAL A 98 -0.98 19.72 9.42
C VAL A 98 -0.47 19.05 8.14
N GLU A 99 0.82 19.18 7.82
CA GLU A 99 1.42 18.52 6.65
C GLU A 99 1.34 17.00 6.78
N GLU A 100 1.65 16.45 7.93
CA GLU A 100 1.53 15.01 8.23
C GLU A 100 0.10 14.50 8.08
N ALA A 101 -0.88 15.24 8.62
CA ALA A 101 -2.29 14.89 8.48
C ALA A 101 -2.75 14.88 7.01
N LEU A 102 -2.31 15.83 6.20
CA LEU A 102 -2.61 15.88 4.76
C LEU A 102 -2.03 14.67 4.02
N ILE A 103 -0.79 14.31 4.33
CA ILE A 103 -0.13 13.14 3.76
C ILE A 103 -0.89 11.86 4.16
N GLU A 104 -1.22 11.71 5.44
CA GLU A 104 -1.96 10.54 5.93
C GLU A 104 -3.36 10.43 5.34
N MET A 105 -4.07 11.53 5.16
CA MET A 105 -5.37 11.54 4.46
C MET A 105 -5.24 10.97 3.04
N TYR A 106 -4.23 11.40 2.29
CA TYR A 106 -4.00 10.90 0.95
C TYR A 106 -3.61 9.41 0.95
N LEU A 107 -2.66 9.01 1.80
CA LEU A 107 -2.21 7.62 1.93
C LEU A 107 -3.33 6.70 2.44
N ALA A 108 -4.27 7.23 3.24
CA ALA A 108 -5.49 6.54 3.63
C ALA A 108 -6.49 6.39 2.47
N GLY A 109 -6.28 7.08 1.33
CA GLY A 109 -7.09 6.97 0.12
C GLY A 109 -8.19 8.03 0.03
N VAL A 110 -8.02 9.18 0.68
CA VAL A 110 -8.86 10.35 0.43
C VAL A 110 -8.40 10.99 -0.88
N SER A 111 -9.33 11.26 -1.81
CA SER A 111 -8.96 11.94 -3.05
C SER A 111 -8.48 13.35 -2.77
N VAL A 112 -7.55 13.87 -3.58
CA VAL A 112 -6.96 15.19 -3.42
C VAL A 112 -8.03 16.29 -3.36
N ARG A 113 -9.08 16.18 -4.17
CA ARG A 113 -10.21 17.12 -4.15
C ARG A 113 -11.00 17.08 -2.84
N ARG A 114 -11.20 15.87 -2.28
CA ARG A 114 -11.93 15.73 -1.03
C ARG A 114 -11.11 16.17 0.20
N VAL A 115 -9.78 16.16 0.09
CA VAL A 115 -8.91 16.74 1.13
C VAL A 115 -9.17 18.22 1.28
N GLU A 116 -9.42 18.96 0.17
CA GLU A 116 -9.78 20.39 0.19
C GLU A 116 -11.03 20.66 1.06
N ASP A 117 -12.11 19.88 0.84
CA ASP A 117 -13.35 20.00 1.64
C ASP A 117 -13.13 19.67 3.12
N ILE A 118 -12.31 18.67 3.40
CA ILE A 118 -11.99 18.23 4.77
C ILE A 118 -11.16 19.30 5.49
N THR A 119 -10.18 19.90 4.82
CA THR A 119 -9.33 20.95 5.41
C THR A 119 -10.12 22.22 5.70
N GLU A 120 -11.05 22.58 4.81
CA GLU A 120 -11.97 23.68 5.04
C GLU A 120 -12.84 23.44 6.30
N ALA A 121 -13.38 22.22 6.43
CA ALA A 121 -14.21 21.86 7.58
C ALA A 121 -13.42 21.80 8.91
N LEU A 122 -12.19 21.27 8.90
CA LEU A 122 -11.38 21.10 10.10
C LEU A 122 -10.68 22.39 10.52
N TRP A 123 -10.04 23.08 9.58
CA TRP A 123 -9.13 24.19 9.88
C TRP A 123 -9.62 25.55 9.36
N GLY A 124 -10.72 25.56 8.59
CA GLY A 124 -11.28 26.79 8.00
C GLY A 124 -10.49 27.30 6.79
N SER A 125 -9.52 26.52 6.29
CA SER A 125 -8.72 26.88 5.12
C SER A 125 -8.69 25.77 4.08
N LYS A 126 -8.72 26.17 2.80
CA LYS A 126 -8.63 25.25 1.67
C LYS A 126 -7.18 24.98 1.32
N VAL A 127 -6.78 23.73 1.31
CA VAL A 127 -5.47 23.32 0.82
C VAL A 127 -5.59 22.89 -0.63
N SER A 128 -4.87 23.57 -1.53
CA SER A 128 -4.96 23.28 -2.96
C SER A 128 -4.49 21.89 -3.33
N PRO A 129 -5.05 21.26 -4.37
CA PRO A 129 -4.60 19.97 -4.89
C PRO A 129 -3.10 19.91 -5.24
N SER A 130 -2.53 21.01 -5.75
CA SER A 130 -1.10 21.12 -6.05
C SER A 130 -0.24 20.99 -4.79
N THR A 131 -0.64 21.62 -3.70
CA THR A 131 0.05 21.54 -2.41
C THR A 131 0.08 20.08 -1.89
N ILE A 132 -1.05 19.37 -1.97
CA ILE A 132 -1.13 17.97 -1.55
C ILE A 132 -0.23 17.11 -2.42
N SER A 133 -0.18 17.35 -3.73
CA SER A 133 0.72 16.64 -4.64
C SER A 133 2.19 16.88 -4.32
N GLU A 134 2.58 18.09 -3.91
CA GLU A 134 3.95 18.40 -3.47
C GLU A 134 4.30 17.72 -2.14
N LEU A 135 3.39 17.73 -1.17
CA LEU A 135 3.57 17.06 0.11
C LEU A 135 3.72 15.53 -0.06
N ASN A 136 2.93 14.95 -0.97
CA ASN A 136 3.03 13.53 -1.27
C ASN A 136 4.40 13.14 -1.83
N LYS A 137 5.06 14.00 -2.61
CA LYS A 137 6.44 13.73 -3.07
C LYS A 137 7.42 13.61 -1.91
N LYS A 138 7.25 14.41 -0.84
CA LYS A 138 8.05 14.26 0.39
C LYS A 138 7.80 12.92 1.08
N ALA A 139 6.54 12.45 1.08
CA ALA A 139 6.16 11.17 1.66
C ALA A 139 6.69 9.96 0.86
N TYR A 140 7.07 10.14 -0.40
CA TYR A 140 7.57 9.05 -1.24
C TYR A 140 8.95 8.54 -0.77
N VAL A 141 9.79 9.39 -0.20
CA VAL A 141 11.13 8.99 0.27
C VAL A 141 11.07 7.84 1.27
N PRO A 142 10.38 7.94 2.42
CA PRO A 142 10.31 6.83 3.38
C PRO A 142 9.52 5.62 2.85
N ILE A 143 8.66 5.80 1.85
CA ILE A 143 7.96 4.69 1.19
C ILE A 143 8.91 3.95 0.26
N GLU A 144 9.73 4.68 -0.49
CA GLU A 144 10.75 4.12 -1.38
C GLU A 144 11.83 3.39 -0.61
N ASP A 145 12.28 3.94 0.53
CA ASP A 145 13.22 3.28 1.44
C ASP A 145 12.64 1.95 1.95
N TRP A 146 11.37 1.95 2.37
CA TRP A 146 10.70 0.72 2.77
C TRP A 146 10.56 -0.27 1.61
N ARG A 147 10.25 0.19 0.41
CA ARG A 147 10.14 -0.64 -0.79
C ARG A 147 11.45 -1.35 -1.11
N ASN A 148 12.57 -0.63 -0.99
CA ASN A 148 13.91 -1.12 -1.31
C ASN A 148 14.66 -1.75 -0.13
N ARG A 149 14.02 -1.86 1.05
CA ARG A 149 14.65 -2.44 2.23
C ARG A 149 15.18 -3.85 1.96
N PRO A 150 16.29 -4.27 2.61
CA PRO A 150 16.73 -5.66 2.59
C PRO A 150 15.65 -6.59 3.16
N LEU A 151 15.52 -7.78 2.59
CA LEU A 151 14.63 -8.83 3.09
C LEU A 151 15.40 -9.64 4.15
N GLN A 152 14.90 -9.64 5.38
CA GLN A 152 15.60 -10.18 6.55
C GLN A 152 14.90 -11.42 7.16
N GLY A 153 13.89 -11.94 6.50
CA GLY A 153 13.11 -13.08 6.98
C GLY A 153 13.76 -14.45 6.75
N GLY A 154 15.04 -14.52 6.45
CA GLY A 154 15.76 -15.75 6.15
C GLY A 154 15.36 -16.32 4.78
N ARG A 155 14.98 -17.60 4.74
CA ARG A 155 14.50 -18.25 3.52
C ARG A 155 13.00 -18.03 3.34
N TYR A 156 12.56 -17.94 2.08
CA TYR A 156 11.16 -17.73 1.70
C TYR A 156 10.62 -18.86 0.83
N PRO A 157 10.27 -20.01 1.41
CA PRO A 157 9.88 -21.19 0.63
C PRO A 157 8.65 -20.98 -0.24
N TYR A 158 7.70 -20.16 0.18
CA TYR A 158 6.45 -19.91 -0.55
C TYR A 158 6.31 -18.44 -0.92
N VAL A 159 6.25 -18.17 -2.21
CA VAL A 159 6.07 -16.83 -2.78
C VAL A 159 4.74 -16.77 -3.53
N TYR A 160 4.00 -15.70 -3.36
CA TYR A 160 2.74 -15.41 -4.04
C TYR A 160 2.91 -14.13 -4.84
N VAL A 161 2.53 -14.16 -6.09
CA VAL A 161 2.65 -13.02 -7.00
C VAL A 161 1.35 -12.72 -7.72
N ASP A 162 1.12 -11.45 -8.01
CA ASP A 162 -0.06 -10.99 -8.77
C ASP A 162 0.22 -9.64 -9.42
N GLY A 163 -0.50 -9.32 -10.49
CA GLY A 163 -0.50 -8.03 -11.15
C GLY A 163 -1.76 -7.23 -10.84
N ILE A 164 -1.61 -5.95 -10.60
CA ILE A 164 -2.71 -5.01 -10.42
C ILE A 164 -2.64 -3.97 -11.52
N TYR A 165 -3.71 -3.83 -12.30
CA TYR A 165 -3.81 -2.79 -13.31
C TYR A 165 -4.47 -1.54 -12.72
N LEU A 166 -3.77 -0.40 -12.84
CA LEU A 166 -4.23 0.92 -12.44
C LEU A 166 -4.24 1.86 -13.65
N ARG A 167 -5.15 2.83 -13.64
CA ARG A 167 -5.23 3.83 -14.69
C ARG A 167 -4.27 4.97 -14.44
N ARG A 168 -3.47 5.33 -15.43
CA ARG A 168 -2.67 6.56 -15.46
C ARG A 168 -3.12 7.47 -16.59
N ASN A 169 -2.90 8.75 -16.45
CA ASN A 169 -3.08 9.73 -17.51
C ASN A 169 -1.69 10.09 -18.07
N TRP A 170 -1.51 9.89 -19.35
CA TRP A 170 -0.27 10.24 -20.04
C TRP A 170 -0.61 11.08 -21.27
N GLY A 171 -0.20 12.35 -21.25
CA GLY A 171 -0.44 13.26 -22.39
C GLY A 171 -1.91 13.47 -22.76
N GLY A 172 -2.85 13.30 -21.81
CA GLY A 172 -4.29 13.39 -22.05
C GLY A 172 -4.97 12.06 -22.37
N GLU A 173 -4.19 10.97 -22.56
CA GLU A 173 -4.70 9.63 -22.80
C GLU A 173 -4.64 8.77 -21.53
N PHE A 174 -5.62 7.86 -21.41
CA PHE A 174 -5.67 6.93 -20.28
C PHE A 174 -5.06 5.59 -20.64
N GLU A 175 -4.02 5.23 -19.95
CA GLU A 175 -3.37 3.93 -20.07
C GLU A 175 -3.48 3.12 -18.79
N ASN A 176 -3.36 1.81 -18.91
CA ASN A 176 -3.22 0.93 -17.77
C ASN A 176 -1.74 0.69 -17.47
N VAL A 177 -1.34 0.93 -16.23
CA VAL A 177 -0.03 0.54 -15.70
C VAL A 177 -0.20 -0.72 -14.86
N ALA A 178 0.66 -1.71 -15.07
CA ALA A 178 0.71 -2.90 -14.25
C ALA A 178 1.60 -2.64 -13.03
N ILE A 179 1.08 -2.90 -11.83
CA ILE A 179 1.87 -2.94 -10.60
C ILE A 179 1.99 -4.40 -10.19
N LEU A 180 3.19 -4.94 -10.27
CA LEU A 180 3.53 -6.29 -9.85
C LEU A 180 3.72 -6.30 -8.34
N VAL A 181 3.09 -7.24 -7.65
CA VAL A 181 3.14 -7.37 -6.18
C VAL A 181 3.59 -8.76 -5.81
N ALA A 182 4.48 -8.87 -4.83
CA ALA A 182 4.90 -10.14 -4.26
C ALA A 182 4.79 -10.13 -2.73
N ILE A 183 4.31 -11.24 -2.19
CA ILE A 183 4.35 -11.57 -0.77
C ILE A 183 4.93 -12.96 -0.59
N ALA A 184 5.45 -13.26 0.58
CA ALA A 184 5.98 -14.58 0.87
C ALA A 184 5.59 -15.06 2.26
N VAL A 185 5.83 -16.36 2.48
CA VAL A 185 5.90 -16.95 3.81
C VAL A 185 7.35 -17.32 4.06
N ASN A 186 7.93 -16.78 5.13
CA ASN A 186 9.31 -17.07 5.52
C ASN A 186 9.45 -18.44 6.22
N GLU A 187 10.67 -18.84 6.51
CA GLU A 187 10.98 -20.13 7.17
C GLU A 187 10.37 -20.27 8.57
N ASP A 188 10.09 -19.18 9.26
CA ASP A 188 9.40 -19.19 10.56
C ASP A 188 7.88 -19.28 10.43
N GLY A 189 7.34 -19.15 9.22
CA GLY A 189 5.91 -19.25 8.91
C GLY A 189 5.14 -17.94 9.02
N TYR A 190 5.83 -16.80 9.03
CA TYR A 190 5.20 -15.48 8.97
C TYR A 190 5.07 -15.00 7.53
N ARG A 191 4.04 -14.18 7.29
CA ARG A 191 3.86 -13.53 5.99
C ARG A 191 4.66 -12.25 5.93
N GLU A 192 5.32 -12.03 4.82
CA GLU A 192 6.03 -10.79 4.54
C GLU A 192 5.62 -10.23 3.19
N VAL A 193 5.42 -8.91 3.12
CA VAL A 193 5.31 -8.21 1.85
C VAL A 193 6.72 -8.04 1.30
N LEU A 194 7.04 -8.72 0.21
CA LEU A 194 8.35 -8.61 -0.42
C LEU A 194 8.50 -7.26 -1.13
N GLY A 195 7.46 -6.79 -1.81
CA GLY A 195 7.45 -5.49 -2.46
C GLY A 195 6.49 -5.40 -3.63
N ALA A 196 6.55 -4.25 -4.28
CA ALA A 196 5.85 -3.98 -5.54
C ALA A 196 6.76 -3.20 -6.49
N ALA A 197 6.54 -3.38 -7.78
CA ALA A 197 7.23 -2.64 -8.84
C ALA A 197 6.28 -2.32 -9.99
N GLU A 198 6.56 -1.24 -10.71
CA GLU A 198 5.87 -0.92 -11.94
C GLU A 198 6.38 -1.85 -13.05
N GLY A 199 5.46 -2.48 -13.77
CA GLY A 199 5.72 -3.17 -15.02
C GLY A 199 4.99 -2.45 -16.16
N MET A 200 5.57 -2.41 -17.34
CA MET A 200 4.86 -1.85 -18.50
C MET A 200 3.62 -2.69 -18.81
N LYS A 201 3.79 -4.01 -18.75
CA LYS A 201 2.74 -5.04 -18.86
C LYS A 201 3.13 -6.22 -17.99
N GLU A 202 2.27 -7.24 -17.90
CA GLU A 202 2.65 -8.55 -17.32
C GLU A 202 3.42 -9.41 -18.35
N ASP A 203 4.46 -8.83 -18.95
CA ASP A 203 5.33 -9.51 -19.88
C ASP A 203 6.54 -10.16 -19.18
N LYS A 204 7.28 -10.98 -19.90
CA LYS A 204 8.47 -11.67 -19.39
C LYS A 204 9.50 -10.70 -18.82
N ALA A 205 9.80 -9.62 -19.54
CA ALA A 205 10.84 -8.68 -19.16
C ALA A 205 10.53 -7.97 -17.83
N SER A 206 9.26 -7.56 -17.63
CA SER A 206 8.79 -6.95 -16.38
C SER A 206 8.88 -7.93 -15.22
N TRP A 207 8.48 -9.20 -15.40
CA TRP A 207 8.57 -10.22 -14.36
C TRP A 207 10.01 -10.60 -14.05
N VAL A 208 10.89 -10.75 -15.03
CA VAL A 208 12.33 -11.04 -14.83
C VAL A 208 12.96 -9.92 -14.02
N SER A 209 12.78 -8.66 -14.42
CA SER A 209 13.31 -7.50 -13.69
C SER A 209 12.79 -7.45 -12.26
N PHE A 210 11.51 -7.72 -12.04
CA PHE A 210 10.90 -7.75 -10.73
C PHE A 210 11.50 -8.84 -9.83
N PHE A 211 11.63 -10.05 -10.34
CA PHE A 211 12.22 -11.16 -9.60
C PHE A 211 13.71 -10.97 -9.31
N GLN A 212 14.47 -10.44 -10.26
CA GLN A 212 15.88 -10.10 -10.05
C GLN A 212 16.05 -9.03 -8.97
N TRP A 213 15.19 -7.99 -8.98
CA TRP A 213 15.16 -6.97 -7.94
C TRP A 213 14.82 -7.56 -6.56
N LEU A 214 13.87 -8.51 -6.46
CA LEU A 214 13.58 -9.18 -5.19
C LEU A 214 14.78 -10.02 -4.71
N ARG A 215 15.47 -10.73 -5.62
CA ARG A 215 16.69 -11.48 -5.28
C ARG A 215 17.82 -10.59 -4.79
N SER A 216 18.05 -9.45 -5.44
CA SER A 216 19.09 -8.50 -5.03
C SER A 216 18.86 -7.93 -3.62
N ARG A 217 17.60 -7.97 -3.14
CA ARG A 217 17.22 -7.55 -1.79
C ARG A 217 17.25 -8.67 -0.75
N GLY A 218 17.57 -9.90 -1.15
CA GLY A 218 17.69 -11.04 -0.24
C GLY A 218 16.57 -12.10 -0.37
N LEU A 219 15.77 -12.11 -1.43
CA LEU A 219 14.83 -13.20 -1.68
C LEU A 219 15.60 -14.46 -2.05
N ASP A 220 15.58 -15.45 -1.16
CA ASP A 220 16.25 -16.75 -1.31
C ASP A 220 15.41 -17.92 -0.81
N GLY A 221 15.83 -19.14 -1.13
CA GLY A 221 15.20 -20.39 -0.67
C GLY A 221 13.80 -20.64 -1.25
N VAL A 222 13.46 -20.02 -2.39
CA VAL A 222 12.14 -20.16 -3.02
C VAL A 222 11.95 -21.58 -3.54
N LYS A 223 10.98 -22.30 -2.96
CA LYS A 223 10.59 -23.67 -3.38
C LYS A 223 9.35 -23.64 -4.27
N ARG A 224 8.54 -22.59 -4.16
CA ARG A 224 7.28 -22.51 -4.87
C ARG A 224 6.81 -21.09 -5.09
N ILE A 225 6.31 -20.84 -6.30
CA ILE A 225 5.67 -19.59 -6.68
C ILE A 225 4.21 -19.86 -7.05
N VAL A 226 3.29 -19.13 -6.41
CA VAL A 226 1.85 -19.21 -6.64
C VAL A 226 1.40 -17.95 -7.39
N GLY A 227 0.74 -18.12 -8.51
CA GLY A 227 0.23 -16.99 -9.30
C GLY A 227 -0.91 -17.38 -10.24
N ASP A 228 -1.43 -16.43 -10.99
CA ASP A 228 -2.31 -16.72 -12.13
C ASP A 228 -1.47 -17.14 -13.34
N LYS A 229 -2.11 -17.76 -14.33
CA LYS A 229 -1.43 -18.17 -15.56
C LYS A 229 -1.15 -16.97 -16.44
N CYS A 230 0.09 -16.51 -16.42
CA CYS A 230 0.64 -15.51 -17.31
C CYS A 230 1.93 -16.10 -17.94
N LEU A 231 1.99 -16.18 -19.27
CA LEU A 231 3.14 -16.80 -19.95
C LEU A 231 4.46 -16.10 -19.60
N GLY A 232 4.46 -14.77 -19.60
CA GLY A 232 5.65 -13.98 -19.25
C GLY A 232 6.15 -14.26 -17.83
N MET A 233 5.23 -14.45 -16.87
CA MET A 233 5.60 -14.82 -15.50
C MET A 233 6.17 -16.24 -15.43
N LEU A 234 5.58 -17.21 -16.13
CA LEU A 234 6.08 -18.59 -16.16
C LEU A 234 7.50 -18.67 -16.70
N GLU A 235 7.77 -17.98 -17.80
CA GLU A 235 9.11 -17.90 -18.40
C GLU A 235 10.11 -17.23 -17.44
N ALA A 236 9.70 -16.15 -16.76
CA ALA A 236 10.52 -15.47 -15.78
C ALA A 236 10.82 -16.33 -14.54
N VAL A 237 9.85 -17.13 -14.08
CA VAL A 237 10.08 -18.10 -12.98
C VAL A 237 11.12 -19.13 -13.39
N GLY A 238 11.01 -19.71 -14.60
CA GLY A 238 11.99 -20.67 -15.11
C GLY A 238 13.40 -20.10 -15.23
N GLU A 239 13.52 -18.80 -15.57
CA GLU A 239 14.80 -18.13 -15.72
C GLU A 239 15.43 -17.72 -14.37
N VAL A 240 14.66 -17.15 -13.45
CA VAL A 240 15.17 -16.56 -12.21
C VAL A 240 15.16 -17.55 -11.06
N PHE A 241 14.20 -18.46 -11.02
CA PHE A 241 14.01 -19.49 -9.96
C PHE A 241 13.83 -20.89 -10.57
N PRO A 242 14.84 -21.45 -11.26
CA PRO A 242 14.70 -22.72 -12.00
C PRO A 242 14.33 -23.91 -11.09
N GLU A 243 14.66 -23.86 -9.82
CA GLU A 243 14.31 -24.91 -8.85
C GLU A 243 12.92 -24.73 -8.23
N ALA A 244 12.29 -23.57 -8.41
CA ALA A 244 10.99 -23.31 -7.83
C ALA A 244 9.87 -23.94 -8.65
N LYS A 245 8.95 -24.63 -7.98
CA LYS A 245 7.76 -25.18 -8.64
C LYS A 245 6.69 -24.10 -8.78
N TYR A 246 6.17 -23.96 -10.00
CA TYR A 246 5.02 -23.08 -10.23
C TYR A 246 3.71 -23.75 -9.81
N GLN A 247 2.85 -23.01 -9.16
CA GLN A 247 1.47 -23.37 -8.86
C GLN A 247 0.50 -22.39 -9.48
N ARG A 248 -0.33 -22.85 -10.36
CA ARG A 248 -1.47 -22.09 -10.81
C ARG A 248 -2.54 -21.98 -9.73
N CYS A 249 -2.99 -20.76 -9.43
CA CYS A 249 -4.09 -20.53 -8.47
C CYS A 249 -5.35 -21.30 -8.89
N THR A 250 -5.84 -22.21 -8.02
CA THR A 250 -7.03 -23.02 -8.32
C THR A 250 -8.29 -22.17 -8.50
N VAL A 251 -8.40 -21.01 -7.83
CA VAL A 251 -9.54 -20.10 -7.97
C VAL A 251 -9.57 -19.46 -9.34
N HIS A 252 -8.43 -18.97 -9.85
CA HIS A 252 -8.32 -18.42 -11.19
C HIS A 252 -8.54 -19.49 -12.27
N PHE A 253 -8.01 -20.68 -12.04
CA PHE A 253 -8.29 -21.82 -12.92
C PHE A 253 -9.79 -22.12 -13.01
N TYR A 254 -10.51 -22.17 -11.88
CA TYR A 254 -11.97 -22.37 -11.88
C TYR A 254 -12.68 -21.26 -12.65
N ARG A 255 -12.35 -19.99 -12.42
CA ARG A 255 -12.92 -18.85 -13.14
C ARG A 255 -12.71 -18.99 -14.65
N ASN A 256 -11.55 -19.48 -15.05
CA ASN A 256 -11.20 -19.70 -16.44
C ASN A 256 -12.04 -20.82 -17.08
N VAL A 257 -12.33 -21.91 -16.35
CA VAL A 257 -13.27 -22.95 -16.80
C VAL A 257 -14.71 -22.40 -16.84
N PHE A 258 -15.12 -21.63 -15.85
CA PHE A 258 -16.47 -21.05 -15.81
C PHE A 258 -16.74 -20.06 -16.94
N SER A 259 -15.71 -19.36 -17.44
CA SER A 259 -15.86 -18.40 -18.55
C SER A 259 -16.36 -19.02 -19.85
N VAL A 260 -16.20 -20.33 -20.00
CA VAL A 260 -16.68 -21.12 -21.15
C VAL A 260 -17.82 -22.08 -20.80
N THR A 261 -18.35 -21.96 -19.60
CA THR A 261 -19.43 -22.81 -19.08
C THR A 261 -20.75 -22.03 -19.04
N PRO A 262 -21.85 -22.56 -19.59
CA PRO A 262 -23.17 -21.94 -19.49
C PRO A 262 -23.55 -21.68 -18.02
N ARG A 263 -24.15 -20.52 -17.73
CA ARG A 263 -24.51 -20.08 -16.35
C ARG A 263 -25.32 -21.12 -15.57
N SER A 264 -26.23 -21.82 -16.21
CA SER A 264 -27.06 -22.88 -15.60
C SER A 264 -26.25 -24.07 -15.10
N LYS A 265 -25.07 -24.34 -15.71
CA LYS A 265 -24.23 -25.50 -15.39
C LYS A 265 -23.03 -25.15 -14.47
N VAL A 266 -22.72 -23.87 -14.24
CA VAL A 266 -21.56 -23.43 -13.44
C VAL A 266 -21.55 -24.06 -12.03
N LYS A 267 -22.70 -24.14 -11.34
CA LYS A 267 -22.77 -24.75 -10.01
C LYS A 267 -22.36 -26.23 -10.01
N LEU A 268 -22.76 -26.97 -11.03
CA LEU A 268 -22.42 -28.39 -11.18
C LEU A 268 -20.93 -28.55 -11.50
N VAL A 269 -20.43 -27.82 -12.48
CA VAL A 269 -19.00 -27.81 -12.86
C VAL A 269 -18.12 -27.41 -11.68
N ALA A 270 -18.54 -26.43 -10.86
CA ALA A 270 -17.82 -26.03 -9.66
C ALA A 270 -17.70 -27.17 -8.63
N LYS A 271 -18.73 -28.01 -8.47
CA LYS A 271 -18.66 -29.20 -7.60
C LYS A 271 -17.66 -30.22 -8.15
N MET A 272 -17.67 -30.44 -9.47
CA MET A 272 -16.72 -31.37 -10.12
C MET A 272 -15.25 -30.90 -9.95
N LEU A 273 -14.96 -29.62 -10.21
CA LEU A 273 -13.60 -29.07 -10.04
C LEU A 273 -13.13 -29.11 -8.60
N LYS A 274 -14.01 -28.80 -7.64
CA LYS A 274 -13.70 -28.93 -6.21
C LYS A 274 -13.39 -30.36 -5.80
N ALA A 275 -14.08 -31.35 -6.38
CA ALA A 275 -13.83 -32.76 -6.11
C ALA A 275 -12.43 -33.21 -6.56
N ILE A 276 -11.88 -32.63 -7.63
CA ILE A 276 -10.48 -32.89 -8.04
C ILE A 276 -9.52 -32.44 -6.95
N HIS A 277 -9.66 -31.23 -6.45
CA HIS A 277 -8.76 -30.64 -5.45
C HIS A 277 -9.09 -31.03 -3.99
N ALA A 278 -10.06 -31.90 -3.78
CA ALA A 278 -10.39 -32.48 -2.49
C ALA A 278 -9.75 -33.87 -2.31
N GLN A 279 -9.04 -34.39 -3.31
CA GLN A 279 -8.40 -35.69 -3.23
C GLN A 279 -7.17 -35.65 -2.31
N GLU A 280 -6.87 -36.79 -1.72
CA GLU A 280 -5.80 -37.01 -0.72
C GLU A 280 -4.41 -37.17 -1.31
N SER A 281 -4.30 -37.38 -2.62
CA SER A 281 -3.01 -37.52 -3.30
C SER A 281 -3.06 -36.93 -4.73
N LYS A 282 -1.88 -36.63 -5.26
CA LYS A 282 -1.73 -36.15 -6.65
C LYS A 282 -2.23 -37.19 -7.67
N LYS A 283 -2.01 -38.49 -7.40
CA LYS A 283 -2.48 -39.58 -8.25
C LYS A 283 -4.00 -39.62 -8.27
N ALA A 284 -4.65 -39.64 -7.11
CA ALA A 284 -6.11 -39.65 -7.01
C ALA A 284 -6.72 -38.37 -7.65
N ALA A 285 -6.09 -37.20 -7.49
CA ALA A 285 -6.53 -35.97 -8.13
C ALA A 285 -6.47 -36.04 -9.67
N ARG A 286 -5.42 -36.65 -10.24
CA ARG A 286 -5.30 -36.89 -11.69
C ARG A 286 -6.38 -37.83 -12.21
N GLU A 287 -6.61 -38.92 -11.51
CA GLU A 287 -7.66 -39.90 -11.87
C GLU A 287 -9.05 -39.23 -11.82
N LYS A 288 -9.31 -38.46 -10.77
CA LYS A 288 -10.55 -37.67 -10.65
C LYS A 288 -10.69 -36.63 -11.74
N ALA A 289 -9.60 -35.97 -12.13
CA ALA A 289 -9.60 -34.99 -13.22
C ALA A 289 -9.97 -35.65 -14.57
N LYS A 290 -9.41 -36.82 -14.88
CA LYS A 290 -9.80 -37.59 -16.10
C LYS A 290 -11.28 -37.91 -16.11
N ALA A 291 -11.84 -38.41 -14.98
CA ALA A 291 -13.26 -38.69 -14.88
C ALA A 291 -14.13 -37.42 -15.08
N VAL A 292 -13.71 -36.29 -14.53
CA VAL A 292 -14.39 -35.00 -14.69
C VAL A 292 -14.33 -34.54 -16.17
N VAL A 293 -13.22 -34.71 -16.84
CA VAL A 293 -13.09 -34.37 -18.28
C VAL A 293 -14.08 -35.18 -19.12
N GLU A 294 -14.19 -36.50 -18.90
CA GLU A 294 -15.15 -37.35 -19.61
C GLU A 294 -16.60 -36.94 -19.30
N GLU A 295 -16.92 -36.64 -18.06
CA GLU A 295 -18.25 -36.18 -17.67
C GLU A 295 -18.59 -34.83 -18.33
N LEU A 296 -17.64 -33.87 -18.39
CA LEU A 296 -17.85 -32.61 -19.10
C LEU A 296 -18.07 -32.80 -20.59
N ARG A 297 -17.38 -33.77 -21.20
CA ARG A 297 -17.57 -34.15 -22.63
C ARG A 297 -18.97 -34.74 -22.86
N SER A 298 -19.44 -35.63 -21.98
CA SER A 298 -20.77 -36.22 -22.03
C SER A 298 -21.87 -35.16 -21.92
N MET A 299 -21.63 -34.12 -21.13
CA MET A 299 -22.48 -32.93 -20.96
C MET A 299 -22.43 -31.95 -22.14
N LYS A 300 -21.70 -32.26 -23.21
CA LYS A 300 -21.41 -31.41 -24.37
C LYS A 300 -20.67 -30.11 -24.04
N LEU A 301 -19.91 -30.08 -22.94
CA LEU A 301 -19.10 -28.95 -22.49
C LEU A 301 -17.64 -29.12 -22.97
N LYS A 302 -17.41 -29.24 -24.26
CA LYS A 302 -16.12 -29.57 -24.88
C LYS A 302 -15.01 -28.57 -24.51
N GLU A 303 -15.29 -27.26 -24.54
CA GLU A 303 -14.32 -26.21 -24.18
C GLU A 303 -13.94 -26.23 -22.69
N ALA A 304 -14.91 -26.50 -21.82
CA ALA A 304 -14.63 -26.65 -20.38
C ALA A 304 -13.76 -27.89 -20.13
N ALA A 305 -14.09 -29.02 -20.78
CA ALA A 305 -13.29 -30.24 -20.71
C ALA A 305 -11.85 -30.02 -21.16
N ARG A 306 -11.64 -29.33 -22.28
CA ARG A 306 -10.32 -29.00 -22.82
C ARG A 306 -9.53 -28.11 -21.83
N LYS A 307 -10.17 -27.06 -21.28
CA LYS A 307 -9.49 -26.21 -20.27
C LYS A 307 -9.07 -26.96 -19.01
N VAL A 308 -9.86 -27.96 -18.61
CA VAL A 308 -9.49 -28.83 -17.46
C VAL A 308 -8.32 -29.71 -17.86
N GLU A 309 -8.38 -30.39 -19.00
CA GLU A 309 -7.33 -31.28 -19.50
C GLU A 309 -5.99 -30.55 -19.66
N ASP A 310 -5.98 -29.36 -20.30
CA ASP A 310 -4.79 -28.59 -20.60
C ASP A 310 -4.17 -27.90 -19.35
N GLY A 311 -4.96 -27.66 -18.30
CA GLY A 311 -4.50 -26.81 -17.19
C GLY A 311 -4.46 -27.47 -15.82
N ILE A 312 -4.92 -28.70 -15.68
CA ILE A 312 -5.06 -29.33 -14.34
C ILE A 312 -3.71 -29.58 -13.66
N GLU A 313 -2.70 -30.02 -14.38
CA GLU A 313 -1.38 -30.36 -13.81
C GLU A 313 -0.72 -29.16 -13.12
N GLU A 314 -0.82 -27.98 -13.70
CA GLU A 314 -0.30 -26.74 -13.10
C GLU A 314 -0.99 -26.39 -11.78
N THR A 315 -2.21 -26.91 -11.55
CA THR A 315 -2.99 -26.69 -10.32
C THR A 315 -2.73 -27.73 -9.23
N LEU A 316 -2.07 -28.84 -9.55
CA LEU A 316 -1.81 -29.94 -8.63
C LEU A 316 -0.39 -29.95 -8.03
N THR A 317 0.40 -28.94 -8.33
CA THR A 317 1.77 -28.82 -7.81
C THR A 317 1.82 -28.76 -6.28
N TYR A 318 0.75 -28.25 -5.64
CA TYR A 318 0.67 -28.18 -4.18
C TYR A 318 0.74 -29.59 -3.52
N CYS A 319 0.37 -30.65 -4.22
CA CYS A 319 0.45 -32.02 -3.70
C CYS A 319 1.90 -32.51 -3.48
N ASP A 320 2.89 -31.82 -4.04
CA ASP A 320 4.31 -32.14 -3.83
C ASP A 320 4.84 -31.55 -2.50
N PHE A 321 4.00 -30.95 -1.70
CA PHE A 321 4.30 -30.28 -0.43
C PHE A 321 3.45 -30.86 0.70
N PRO A 322 3.79 -30.62 1.99
CA PRO A 322 3.05 -31.16 3.13
C PRO A 322 1.56 -30.87 3.05
N SER A 323 0.73 -31.85 3.36
CA SER A 323 -0.75 -31.76 3.25
C SER A 323 -1.35 -30.66 4.13
N GLU A 324 -0.71 -30.38 5.27
CA GLU A 324 -1.10 -29.30 6.19
C GLU A 324 -1.00 -27.91 5.56
N HIS A 325 -0.17 -27.76 4.53
CA HIS A 325 -0.01 -26.51 3.81
C HIS A 325 -0.97 -26.34 2.63
N TRP A 326 -1.53 -27.41 2.09
CA TRP A 326 -2.28 -27.44 0.83
C TRP A 326 -3.35 -26.37 0.69
N THR A 327 -4.16 -26.17 1.73
CA THR A 327 -5.25 -25.20 1.70
C THR A 327 -4.78 -23.74 1.52
N ARG A 328 -3.55 -23.46 1.93
CA ARG A 328 -2.96 -22.10 1.90
C ARG A 328 -2.11 -21.86 0.66
N ILE A 329 -1.53 -22.93 0.10
CA ILE A 329 -0.59 -22.83 -1.00
C ILE A 329 -1.19 -23.17 -2.38
N ARG A 330 -2.41 -23.72 -2.48
CA ARG A 330 -3.09 -23.99 -3.75
C ARG A 330 -3.82 -22.79 -4.34
N THR A 331 -3.93 -21.68 -3.60
CA THR A 331 -4.65 -20.50 -4.02
C THR A 331 -3.84 -19.24 -3.78
N ASN A 332 -4.15 -18.19 -4.52
CA ASN A 332 -3.58 -16.85 -4.37
C ASN A 332 -4.41 -15.95 -3.44
N ASN A 333 -5.30 -16.54 -2.62
CA ASN A 333 -6.24 -15.79 -1.77
C ASN A 333 -5.56 -14.79 -0.82
N VAL A 334 -4.33 -15.11 -0.39
CA VAL A 334 -3.57 -14.25 0.53
C VAL A 334 -3.22 -12.91 -0.11
N ILE A 335 -2.81 -12.93 -1.37
CA ILE A 335 -2.51 -11.70 -2.13
C ILE A 335 -3.77 -11.07 -2.72
N GLU A 336 -4.77 -11.86 -3.12
CA GLU A 336 -6.07 -11.34 -3.60
C GLU A 336 -6.76 -10.47 -2.55
N ARG A 337 -6.69 -10.85 -1.27
CA ARG A 337 -7.23 -10.04 -0.17
C ARG A 337 -6.50 -8.71 -0.06
N LEU A 338 -5.18 -8.72 -0.18
CA LEU A 338 -4.33 -7.53 -0.18
C LEU A 338 -4.65 -6.62 -1.37
N ASN A 339 -4.74 -7.21 -2.57
CA ASN A 339 -5.09 -6.49 -3.79
C ASN A 339 -6.50 -5.86 -3.73
N ARG A 340 -7.43 -6.47 -3.01
CA ARG A 340 -8.76 -5.89 -2.77
C ARG A 340 -8.67 -4.62 -1.91
N GLU A 341 -7.85 -4.62 -0.88
CA GLU A 341 -7.58 -3.44 -0.07
C GLU A 341 -6.89 -2.33 -0.86
N ILE A 342 -5.91 -2.68 -1.70
CA ILE A 342 -5.25 -1.73 -2.61
C ILE A 342 -6.28 -1.12 -3.56
N ARG A 343 -7.06 -1.95 -4.27
CA ARG A 343 -8.08 -1.49 -5.22
C ARG A 343 -9.14 -0.60 -4.57
N ARG A 344 -9.50 -0.86 -3.32
CA ARG A 344 -10.45 0.00 -2.59
C ARG A 344 -9.93 1.43 -2.44
N ARG A 345 -8.61 1.60 -2.27
CA ARG A 345 -7.97 2.90 -2.12
C ARG A 345 -7.68 3.57 -3.46
N THR A 346 -7.15 2.83 -4.41
CA THR A 346 -6.81 3.37 -5.73
C THR A 346 -8.02 3.77 -6.56
N ARG A 347 -9.18 3.13 -6.38
CA ARG A 347 -10.45 3.53 -7.02
C ARG A 347 -10.92 4.92 -6.63
N VAL A 348 -10.63 5.37 -5.41
CA VAL A 348 -11.02 6.72 -4.95
C VAL A 348 -10.19 7.79 -5.66
N VAL A 349 -8.94 7.49 -5.97
CA VAL A 349 -8.05 8.39 -6.72
C VAL A 349 -8.49 8.49 -8.19
N GLY A 350 -9.00 7.39 -8.74
CA GLY A 350 -9.53 7.32 -10.12
C GLY A 350 -8.43 7.10 -11.15
N SER A 351 -7.64 8.12 -11.47
CA SER A 351 -6.47 8.02 -12.34
C SER A 351 -5.26 8.71 -11.73
N PHE A 352 -4.09 8.17 -12.01
CA PHE A 352 -2.81 8.68 -11.52
C PHE A 352 -2.13 9.55 -12.59
N PRO A 353 -1.36 10.59 -12.20
CA PRO A 353 -0.62 11.40 -13.15
C PRO A 353 0.49 10.60 -13.85
N ASP A 354 1.06 9.63 -13.15
CA ASP A 354 2.15 8.76 -13.63
C ASP A 354 2.15 7.40 -12.92
N GLY A 355 2.98 6.47 -13.40
CA GLY A 355 3.11 5.14 -12.81
C GLY A 355 3.76 5.16 -11.42
N ASN A 356 4.70 6.08 -11.18
CA ASN A 356 5.34 6.22 -9.88
C ASN A 356 4.36 6.63 -8.79
N SER A 357 3.46 7.57 -9.07
CA SER A 357 2.40 7.97 -8.11
C SER A 357 1.47 6.80 -7.78
N ALA A 358 1.14 5.96 -8.76
CA ALA A 358 0.38 4.74 -8.55
C ALA A 358 1.15 3.74 -7.69
N LEU A 359 2.43 3.50 -8.00
CA LEU A 359 3.31 2.62 -7.25
C LEU A 359 3.48 3.06 -5.80
N MET A 360 3.71 4.35 -5.56
CA MET A 360 3.91 4.89 -4.21
C MET A 360 2.66 4.72 -3.33
N LEU A 361 1.46 4.96 -3.87
CA LEU A 361 0.21 4.72 -3.13
C LEU A 361 0.02 3.22 -2.81
N VAL A 362 0.33 2.34 -3.76
CA VAL A 362 0.31 0.88 -3.53
C VAL A 362 1.30 0.50 -2.45
N CYS A 363 2.55 0.98 -2.51
CA CYS A 363 3.59 0.68 -1.53
C CYS A 363 3.26 1.22 -0.13
N ALA A 364 2.68 2.43 -0.03
CA ALA A 364 2.19 2.97 1.23
C ALA A 364 1.15 2.05 1.87
N ARG A 365 0.20 1.54 1.07
CA ARG A 365 -0.82 0.62 1.57
C ARG A 365 -0.24 -0.74 1.96
N LEU A 366 0.70 -1.26 1.19
CA LEU A 366 1.42 -2.49 1.50
C LEU A 366 2.21 -2.37 2.80
N ARG A 367 2.93 -1.26 3.00
CA ARG A 367 3.66 -0.94 4.22
C ARG A 367 2.73 -0.91 5.44
N TYR A 368 1.59 -0.24 5.33
CA TYR A 368 0.59 -0.20 6.39
C TYR A 368 0.10 -1.61 6.77
N VAL A 369 -0.28 -2.43 5.79
CA VAL A 369 -0.77 -3.79 6.03
C VAL A 369 0.32 -4.67 6.65
N ALA A 370 1.57 -4.56 6.19
CA ALA A 370 2.71 -5.29 6.75
C ALA A 370 2.91 -5.02 8.25
N GLY A 371 2.65 -3.79 8.71
CA GLY A 371 2.74 -3.39 10.13
C GLY A 371 1.55 -3.84 11.00
N THR A 372 0.48 -4.37 10.42
CA THR A 372 -0.69 -4.84 11.16
C THR A 372 -0.52 -6.30 11.64
N GLN A 373 -1.53 -6.81 12.33
CA GLN A 373 -1.60 -8.25 12.69
C GLN A 373 -1.44 -9.19 11.49
N TRP A 374 -1.67 -8.71 10.26
CA TRP A 374 -1.48 -9.50 9.06
C TRP A 374 -0.03 -9.98 8.88
N GLY A 375 0.97 -9.13 9.12
CA GLY A 375 2.38 -9.49 9.07
C GLY A 375 2.87 -10.18 10.35
N ASN A 376 2.34 -9.79 11.51
CA ASN A 376 2.83 -10.19 12.83
C ASN A 376 2.23 -11.51 13.35
N LYS A 377 1.21 -12.07 12.68
CA LYS A 377 0.60 -13.35 13.07
C LYS A 377 1.19 -14.50 12.27
N LYS A 378 1.65 -15.53 12.96
CA LYS A 378 2.11 -16.80 12.35
C LYS A 378 1.01 -17.37 11.44
N TYR A 379 1.38 -17.62 10.19
CA TYR A 379 0.45 -18.03 9.13
C TYR A 379 0.45 -19.53 8.90
N MET A 380 1.63 -20.18 9.02
CA MET A 380 1.87 -21.60 8.77
C MET A 380 2.86 -22.18 9.77
N ASN A 381 2.77 -23.49 10.00
CA ASN A 381 3.80 -24.22 10.72
C ASN A 381 4.78 -24.83 9.71
N MET A 382 5.97 -24.24 9.61
CA MET A 382 6.97 -24.64 8.61
C MET A 382 7.73 -25.91 8.95
N LYS A 383 7.64 -26.44 10.19
CA LYS A 383 8.26 -27.73 10.59
C LYS A 383 7.83 -28.90 9.70
N HIS A 384 6.60 -28.86 9.17
CA HIS A 384 6.13 -29.88 8.24
C HIS A 384 6.91 -29.87 6.91
N LEU A 385 7.33 -28.69 6.45
CA LEU A 385 8.15 -28.58 5.23
C LEU A 385 9.58 -29.02 5.49
N GLU A 386 10.15 -28.69 6.64
CA GLU A 386 11.49 -29.09 7.05
C GLU A 386 11.58 -30.63 7.11
N ALA A 387 10.65 -31.28 7.82
CA ALA A 387 10.59 -32.74 7.91
C ALA A 387 10.47 -33.42 6.53
N ALA A 388 9.59 -32.87 5.64
CA ALA A 388 9.43 -33.42 4.29
C ALA A 388 10.68 -33.26 3.41
N LEU A 389 11.49 -32.22 3.63
CA LEU A 389 12.76 -32.01 2.92
C LEU A 389 13.87 -32.95 3.46
N GLU A 390 13.89 -33.17 4.75
CA GLU A 390 14.82 -34.13 5.39
C GLU A 390 14.54 -35.55 4.90
N ASP A 391 13.29 -36.02 4.91
CA ASP A 391 12.88 -37.31 4.40
C ASP A 391 13.28 -37.50 2.93
N ALA A 392 13.11 -36.48 2.11
CA ALA A 392 13.51 -36.50 0.69
C ALA A 392 15.04 -36.59 0.51
N SER A 393 15.81 -35.97 1.41
CA SER A 393 17.29 -35.99 1.36
C SER A 393 17.87 -37.35 1.81
N VAL A 394 17.15 -38.11 2.66
CA VAL A 394 17.55 -39.42 3.13
C VAL A 394 17.19 -40.55 2.12
N ALA A 395 16.19 -40.28 1.27
CA ALA A 395 15.70 -41.24 0.27
C ALA A 395 16.41 -41.17 -1.11
N GLY A 396 17.27 -40.19 -1.33
CA GLY A 396 18.07 -39.99 -2.56
C GLY A 396 19.54 -40.27 -2.33
#